data_f2b858f23eac49c480bcdd4fb2a06945
#
_entry.id   f2b858f23eac49c480bcdd4fb2a06945
#
_cell.length_a   1.000
_cell.length_b   1.000
_cell.length_c   1.000
_cell.angle_alpha   90.00
_cell.angle_beta   90.00
_cell.angle_gamma   90.00
#
_symmetry.space_group_name_H-M   'P 1'
#
loop_
_entity.id
_entity.type
_entity.pdbx_description
1 polymer ?
#
loop_
_entity_poly.entity_id
_entity_poly.type
_entity_poly.pdbx_seq_one_letter_code
_entity_poly.pdbx_strand_id
1 'polypeptide(L)'
;MQKRSHKLLASTLLESRNGFQRRRFELAFLFGSFQPDCNPLSYIKGSIRSHKLRGHNYTNSDQYIARRIVRLQRREKSWTCWQYYTLGKLTHYLADAFTYPHNEHYPDSLLEHHRYEDALREYLYAYLSKEGVGSALSAGCDLNGCLQELHRQYMDRESDLYRDVRFITQATTLLMTSVLPQPISEMRTLPQPVPAQV
;
A
#
# COMPACT_ATOMS: atom_id res chain seq x y z
N MET A 1 -4.00 -3.08 10.56
CA MET A 1 -2.89 -2.36 11.27
C MET A 1 -3.43 -1.17 12.07
N GLN A 2 -2.68 -0.71 13.08
CA GLN A 2 -3.03 0.51 13.81
C GLN A 2 -2.82 1.79 12.99
N LYS A 3 -3.64 2.82 13.25
CA LYS A 3 -3.55 4.16 12.63
C LYS A 3 -2.14 4.77 12.65
N ARG A 4 -1.36 4.52 13.73
CA ARG A 4 0.03 5.03 13.84
C ARG A 4 0.96 4.35 12.83
N SER A 5 0.78 3.05 12.61
CA SER A 5 1.56 2.26 11.64
C SER A 5 1.27 2.71 10.20
N HIS A 6 0.00 2.96 9.86
CA HIS A 6 -0.37 3.52 8.55
C HIS A 6 0.24 4.89 8.29
N LYS A 7 0.26 5.77 9.31
CA LYS A 7 0.90 7.09 9.18
C LYS A 7 2.41 6.96 8.96
N LEU A 8 3.07 6.11 9.76
CA LEU A 8 4.51 5.87 9.64
C LEU A 8 4.86 5.36 8.24
N LEU A 9 4.21 4.30 7.79
CA LEU A 9 4.43 3.72 6.46
C LEU A 9 4.24 4.76 5.35
N ALA A 10 3.14 5.52 5.40
CA ALA A 10 2.85 6.55 4.40
C ALA A 10 3.88 7.69 4.41
N SER A 11 4.36 8.11 5.58
CA SER A 11 5.42 9.12 5.68
C SER A 11 6.73 8.61 5.06
N THR A 12 7.14 7.38 5.38
CA THR A 12 8.37 6.79 4.83
C THR A 12 8.26 6.57 3.30
N LEU A 13 7.10 6.15 2.79
CA LEU A 13 6.84 6.06 1.35
C LEU A 13 6.92 7.42 0.66
N LEU A 14 6.45 8.48 1.31
CA LEU A 14 6.53 9.84 0.79
C LEU A 14 7.97 10.34 0.77
N GLU A 15 8.71 10.12 1.86
CA GLU A 15 10.12 10.50 2.01
C GLU A 15 11.01 9.78 0.99
N SER A 16 10.79 8.48 0.73
CA SER A 16 11.55 7.70 -0.25
C SER A 16 11.44 8.23 -1.68
N ARG A 17 10.44 9.07 -1.96
CA ARG A 17 10.21 9.72 -3.26
C ARG A 17 10.51 11.23 -3.25
N ASN A 18 11.16 11.74 -2.21
CA ASN A 18 11.40 13.18 -2.02
C ASN A 18 10.12 14.03 -2.01
N GLY A 19 9.02 13.46 -1.53
CA GLY A 19 7.72 14.13 -1.45
C GLY A 19 6.95 14.21 -2.78
N PHE A 20 5.92 15.04 -2.79
CA PHE A 20 5.14 15.37 -3.98
C PHE A 20 5.34 16.86 -4.34
N GLN A 21 4.97 17.23 -5.57
CA GLN A 21 5.16 18.60 -6.09
C GLN A 21 4.56 19.70 -5.22
N ARG A 22 3.54 19.41 -4.40
CA ARG A 22 2.84 20.40 -3.56
C ARG A 22 2.46 19.79 -2.22
N ARG A 23 2.69 20.54 -1.16
CA ARG A 23 2.35 20.14 0.22
C ARG A 23 0.91 19.67 0.41
N ARG A 24 -0.05 20.27 -0.29
CA ARG A 24 -1.47 19.84 -0.24
C ARG A 24 -1.67 18.41 -0.75
N PHE A 25 -0.86 17.94 -1.67
CA PHE A 25 -0.94 16.57 -2.21
C PHE A 25 -0.38 15.56 -1.19
N GLU A 26 0.71 15.93 -0.53
CA GLU A 26 1.26 15.14 0.58
C GLU A 26 0.23 15.00 1.72
N LEU A 27 -0.38 16.11 2.13
CA LEU A 27 -1.42 16.09 3.17
C LEU A 27 -2.61 15.24 2.76
N ALA A 28 -3.04 15.30 1.49
CA ALA A 28 -4.14 14.48 0.99
C ALA A 28 -3.79 12.98 1.03
N PHE A 29 -2.57 12.61 0.63
CA PHE A 29 -2.08 11.24 0.68
C PHE A 29 -1.99 10.73 2.12
N LEU A 30 -1.31 11.49 2.99
CA LEU A 30 -1.18 11.14 4.40
C LEU A 30 -2.55 11.01 5.07
N PHE A 31 -3.48 11.93 4.82
CA PHE A 31 -4.83 11.83 5.36
C PHE A 31 -5.55 10.56 4.85
N GLY A 32 -5.45 10.26 3.56
CA GLY A 32 -6.03 9.07 2.96
C GLY A 32 -5.50 7.77 3.58
N SER A 33 -4.22 7.73 3.98
CA SER A 33 -3.58 6.53 4.52
C SER A 33 -4.11 6.06 5.88
N PHE A 34 -4.73 6.94 6.67
CA PHE A 34 -5.28 6.57 7.98
C PHE A 34 -6.77 6.89 8.17
N GLN A 35 -7.39 7.58 7.22
CA GLN A 35 -8.79 7.98 7.32
C GLN A 35 -9.76 6.79 7.45
N PRO A 36 -9.54 5.62 6.80
CA PRO A 36 -10.41 4.48 6.98
C PRO A 36 -10.56 4.05 8.44
N ASP A 37 -9.50 4.12 9.26
CA ASP A 37 -9.54 3.80 10.70
C ASP A 37 -10.29 4.84 11.54
N CYS A 38 -10.48 6.04 11.01
CA CYS A 38 -11.19 7.10 11.71
C CYS A 38 -12.70 7.06 11.47
N ASN A 39 -13.19 6.21 10.55
CA ASN A 39 -14.61 6.18 10.19
C ASN A 39 -15.28 4.90 10.70
N PRO A 40 -16.06 4.94 11.79
CA PRO A 40 -16.75 3.77 12.33
C PRO A 40 -17.73 3.14 11.32
N LEU A 41 -18.25 3.93 10.36
CA LEU A 41 -19.11 3.42 9.29
C LEU A 41 -18.36 2.53 8.28
N SER A 42 -17.03 2.60 8.20
CA SER A 42 -16.24 1.71 7.37
C SER A 42 -16.27 0.26 7.88
N TYR A 43 -16.35 0.08 9.19
CA TYR A 43 -16.53 -1.22 9.84
C TYR A 43 -17.92 -1.82 9.56
N ILE A 44 -18.97 -0.97 9.51
CA ILE A 44 -20.36 -1.42 9.32
C ILE A 44 -20.61 -1.86 7.87
N LYS A 45 -20.05 -1.17 6.87
CA LYS A 45 -20.24 -1.53 5.43
C LYS A 45 -19.64 -2.89 5.05
N GLY A 46 -18.57 -3.32 5.69
CA GLY A 46 -18.01 -4.66 5.53
C GLY A 46 -18.83 -5.74 6.23
N SER A 47 -19.43 -5.42 7.39
CA SER A 47 -20.18 -6.34 8.24
C SER A 47 -21.57 -6.71 7.70
N ILE A 48 -22.27 -5.78 7.02
CA ILE A 48 -23.63 -6.02 6.51
C ILE A 48 -23.66 -7.04 5.35
N ARG A 49 -22.55 -7.19 4.61
CA ARG A 49 -22.49 -8.07 3.44
C ARG A 49 -21.89 -9.46 3.70
N SER A 50 -21.18 -9.59 4.80
CA SER A 50 -20.61 -10.85 5.23
C SER A 50 -20.95 -11.10 6.69
N HIS A 51 -21.93 -11.79 7.09
CA HIS A 51 -22.36 -12.15 8.45
C HIS A 51 -21.27 -12.38 9.53
N LYS A 52 -20.07 -11.84 9.34
CA LYS A 52 -18.93 -11.85 10.28
C LYS A 52 -18.45 -10.41 10.49
N LEU A 53 -18.41 -9.98 11.76
CA LEU A 53 -17.79 -8.75 12.26
C LEU A 53 -16.26 -8.74 12.05
N ARG A 54 -15.81 -9.00 10.83
CA ARG A 54 -14.40 -8.94 10.44
C ARG A 54 -14.22 -7.70 9.58
N GLY A 55 -13.41 -6.76 10.06
CA GLY A 55 -13.06 -5.50 9.41
C GLY A 55 -12.68 -5.63 7.93
N HIS A 56 -11.83 -4.80 7.42
CA HIS A 56 -11.39 -4.79 6.02
C HIS A 56 -10.59 -6.07 5.69
N ASN A 57 -11.29 -7.16 5.32
CA ASN A 57 -10.65 -8.39 4.82
C ASN A 57 -10.26 -8.18 3.34
N TYR A 58 -9.12 -8.73 2.91
CA TYR A 58 -8.63 -8.68 1.52
C TYR A 58 -9.68 -9.09 0.50
N THR A 59 -10.39 -10.18 0.72
CA THR A 59 -11.45 -10.70 -0.17
C THR A 59 -12.56 -9.66 -0.45
N ASN A 60 -12.82 -8.75 0.49
CA ASN A 60 -13.82 -7.69 0.33
C ASN A 60 -13.24 -6.42 -0.29
N SER A 61 -11.94 -6.20 -0.19
CA SER A 61 -11.25 -4.99 -0.66
C SER A 61 -10.58 -5.16 -2.02
N ASP A 62 -10.31 -6.39 -2.47
CA ASP A 62 -9.59 -6.68 -3.72
C ASP A 62 -10.22 -6.00 -4.94
N GLN A 63 -11.51 -6.18 -5.16
CA GLN A 63 -12.21 -5.55 -6.29
C GLN A 63 -12.20 -4.02 -6.19
N TYR A 64 -12.28 -3.47 -4.97
CA TYR A 64 -12.19 -2.02 -4.77
C TYR A 64 -10.80 -1.51 -5.12
N ILE A 65 -9.75 -2.17 -4.63
CA ILE A 65 -8.34 -1.85 -4.90
C ILE A 65 -8.09 -1.88 -6.41
N ALA A 66 -8.42 -2.99 -7.07
CA ALA A 66 -8.20 -3.17 -8.50
C ALA A 66 -8.88 -2.09 -9.36
N ARG A 67 -10.15 -1.79 -9.08
CA ARG A 67 -10.89 -0.74 -9.81
C ARG A 67 -10.30 0.65 -9.60
N ARG A 68 -9.79 0.95 -8.42
CA ARG A 68 -9.19 2.25 -8.11
C ARG A 68 -7.81 2.40 -8.73
N ILE A 69 -7.00 1.34 -8.74
CA ILE A 69 -5.70 1.30 -9.43
C ILE A 69 -5.91 1.63 -10.92
N VAL A 70 -6.78 0.91 -11.60
CA VAL A 70 -7.08 1.15 -13.03
C VAL A 70 -7.51 2.61 -13.28
N ARG A 71 -8.34 3.18 -12.41
CA ARG A 71 -8.77 4.59 -12.54
C ARG A 71 -7.62 5.57 -12.34
N LEU A 72 -6.68 5.29 -11.46
CA LEU A 72 -5.52 6.16 -11.25
C LEU A 72 -4.56 6.07 -12.44
N GLN A 73 -4.28 4.87 -12.94
CA GLN A 73 -3.40 4.63 -14.09
C GLN A 73 -3.93 5.23 -15.40
N ARG A 74 -5.24 5.12 -15.64
CA ARG A 74 -5.90 5.67 -16.85
C ARG A 74 -6.09 7.19 -16.84
N ARG A 75 -5.67 7.87 -15.77
CA ARG A 75 -5.90 9.31 -15.67
C ARG A 75 -4.85 10.10 -16.46
N GLU A 76 -5.23 10.61 -17.60
CA GLU A 76 -4.41 11.46 -18.46
C GLU A 76 -4.24 12.89 -17.90
N LYS A 77 -5.22 13.40 -17.16
CA LYS A 77 -5.18 14.72 -16.55
C LYS A 77 -4.32 14.74 -15.29
N SER A 78 -3.72 15.88 -15.00
CA SER A 78 -2.97 16.10 -13.76
C SER A 78 -3.76 15.66 -12.52
N TRP A 79 -3.06 15.05 -11.58
CA TRP A 79 -3.63 14.59 -10.33
C TRP A 79 -4.02 15.77 -9.44
N THR A 80 -5.18 15.66 -8.81
CA THR A 80 -5.69 16.57 -7.78
C THR A 80 -5.55 15.95 -6.40
N CYS A 81 -5.84 16.70 -5.33
CA CYS A 81 -5.85 16.15 -3.97
C CYS A 81 -6.68 14.87 -3.84
N TRP A 82 -7.73 14.70 -4.66
CA TRP A 82 -8.57 13.50 -4.62
C TRP A 82 -7.84 12.23 -5.08
N GLN A 83 -6.97 12.30 -6.10
CA GLN A 83 -6.18 11.15 -6.53
C GLN A 83 -5.13 10.78 -5.48
N TYR A 84 -4.45 11.77 -4.89
CA TYR A 84 -3.50 11.54 -3.81
C TYR A 84 -4.17 10.97 -2.55
N TYR A 85 -5.33 11.48 -2.18
CA TYR A 85 -6.15 10.90 -1.12
C TYR A 85 -6.55 9.45 -1.42
N THR A 86 -6.96 9.17 -2.67
CA THR A 86 -7.30 7.81 -3.11
C THR A 86 -6.08 6.90 -3.05
N LEU A 87 -4.90 7.37 -3.45
CA LEU A 87 -3.65 6.63 -3.33
C LEU A 87 -3.34 6.30 -1.86
N GLY A 88 -3.50 7.25 -0.95
CA GLY A 88 -3.36 7.02 0.48
C GLY A 88 -4.30 5.93 0.99
N LYS A 89 -5.56 5.94 0.56
CA LYS A 89 -6.51 4.86 0.91
C LYS A 89 -6.12 3.50 0.35
N LEU A 90 -5.59 3.45 -0.86
CA LEU A 90 -5.09 2.20 -1.44
C LEU A 90 -3.87 1.68 -0.66
N THR A 91 -2.96 2.56 -0.25
CA THR A 91 -1.83 2.22 0.62
C THR A 91 -2.32 1.60 1.94
N HIS A 92 -3.37 2.19 2.56
CA HIS A 92 -3.99 1.63 3.76
C HIS A 92 -4.52 0.21 3.54
N TYR A 93 -5.40 0.03 2.55
CA TYR A 93 -6.02 -1.28 2.31
C TYR A 93 -5.02 -2.35 1.90
N LEU A 94 -3.97 -2.00 1.14
CA LEU A 94 -2.89 -2.93 0.83
C LEU A 94 -2.09 -3.31 2.07
N ALA A 95 -1.75 -2.35 2.93
CA ALA A 95 -1.05 -2.66 4.16
C ALA A 95 -1.86 -3.63 5.04
N ASP A 96 -3.17 -3.43 5.16
CA ASP A 96 -4.05 -4.35 5.91
C ASP A 96 -4.15 -5.73 5.26
N ALA A 97 -4.16 -5.80 3.92
CA ALA A 97 -4.20 -7.07 3.19
C ALA A 97 -3.00 -7.99 3.49
N PHE A 98 -1.85 -7.41 3.83
CA PHE A 98 -0.62 -8.11 4.20
C PHE A 98 -0.34 -8.07 5.70
N THR A 99 -1.37 -7.95 6.52
CA THR A 99 -1.29 -8.02 7.98
C THR A 99 -2.03 -9.25 8.47
N TYR A 100 -1.36 -10.14 9.20
CA TYR A 100 -1.88 -11.45 9.60
C TYR A 100 -3.28 -11.41 10.23
N PRO A 101 -3.59 -10.53 11.20
CA PRO A 101 -4.92 -10.46 11.80
C PRO A 101 -6.06 -10.07 10.84
N HIS A 102 -5.76 -9.56 9.66
CA HIS A 102 -6.77 -9.19 8.65
C HIS A 102 -7.06 -10.30 7.63
N ASN A 103 -6.44 -11.47 7.79
CA ASN A 103 -6.59 -12.61 6.90
C ASN A 103 -7.49 -13.72 7.49
N GLU A 104 -8.06 -14.56 6.61
CA GLU A 104 -9.08 -15.56 6.98
C GLU A 104 -8.58 -16.64 7.94
N HIS A 105 -7.29 -16.91 7.95
CA HIS A 105 -6.64 -17.94 8.77
C HIS A 105 -6.29 -17.47 10.19
N TYR A 106 -6.65 -16.24 10.56
CA TYR A 106 -6.38 -15.74 11.90
C TYR A 106 -7.43 -16.27 12.90
N PRO A 107 -7.05 -17.15 13.84
CA PRO A 107 -7.99 -17.81 14.74
C PRO A 107 -8.32 -17.03 16.01
N ASP A 108 -7.65 -15.88 16.25
CA ASP A 108 -7.46 -15.35 17.58
C ASP A 108 -8.51 -14.34 18.06
N SER A 109 -8.48 -14.14 19.39
CA SER A 109 -9.34 -13.19 20.09
C SER A 109 -8.97 -11.73 19.77
N LEU A 110 -9.90 -10.80 20.06
CA LEU A 110 -9.65 -9.36 19.92
C LEU A 110 -8.42 -8.89 20.72
N LEU A 111 -8.13 -9.53 21.85
CA LEU A 111 -6.98 -9.17 22.67
C LEU A 111 -5.66 -9.54 21.99
N GLU A 112 -5.59 -10.70 21.37
CA GLU A 112 -4.42 -11.17 20.61
C GLU A 112 -4.22 -10.35 19.35
N HIS A 113 -5.31 -9.98 18.69
CA HIS A 113 -5.29 -9.01 17.57
C HIS A 113 -4.60 -7.70 17.97
N HIS A 114 -5.00 -7.09 19.09
CA HIS A 114 -4.38 -5.85 19.56
C HIS A 114 -2.91 -6.03 19.95
N ARG A 115 -2.56 -7.13 20.61
CA ARG A 115 -1.16 -7.44 20.97
C ARG A 115 -0.29 -7.61 19.71
N TYR A 116 -0.82 -8.30 18.71
CA TYR A 116 -0.12 -8.46 17.44
C TYR A 116 0.10 -7.13 16.73
N GLU A 117 -0.92 -6.28 16.68
CA GLU A 117 -0.81 -4.95 16.05
C GLU A 117 0.17 -4.03 16.79
N ASP A 118 0.27 -4.12 18.12
CA ASP A 118 1.27 -3.38 18.91
C ASP A 118 2.69 -3.86 18.57
N ALA A 119 2.92 -5.17 18.54
CA ALA A 119 4.19 -5.75 18.16
C ALA A 119 4.57 -5.41 16.70
N LEU A 120 3.60 -5.49 15.79
CA LEU A 120 3.79 -5.12 14.38
C LEU A 120 4.19 -3.64 14.23
N ARG A 121 3.60 -2.75 15.03
CA ARG A 121 3.96 -1.32 15.01
C ARG A 121 5.41 -1.10 15.37
N GLU A 122 5.88 -1.74 16.44
CA GLU A 122 7.27 -1.61 16.90
C GLU A 122 8.24 -2.20 15.89
N TYR A 123 7.91 -3.37 15.36
CA TYR A 123 8.72 -4.03 14.35
C TYR A 123 8.78 -3.22 13.05
N LEU A 124 7.66 -2.69 12.57
CA LEU A 124 7.59 -1.84 11.39
C LEU A 124 8.45 -0.58 11.56
N TYR A 125 8.40 0.05 12.74
CA TYR A 125 9.24 1.23 13.04
C TYR A 125 10.72 0.89 12.94
N ALA A 126 11.16 -0.19 13.59
CA ALA A 126 12.54 -0.63 13.55
C ALA A 126 13.00 -1.00 12.13
N TYR A 127 12.17 -1.72 11.39
CA TYR A 127 12.45 -2.12 10.01
C TYR A 127 12.59 -0.90 9.09
N LEU A 128 11.61 0.01 9.08
CA LEU A 128 11.63 1.19 8.22
C LEU A 128 12.78 2.15 8.55
N SER A 129 13.16 2.24 9.83
CA SER A 129 14.30 3.07 10.26
C SER A 129 15.64 2.53 9.74
N LYS A 130 15.76 1.22 9.56
CA LYS A 130 17.00 0.55 9.13
C LYS A 130 17.04 0.33 7.62
N GLU A 131 15.99 -0.20 7.04
CA GLU A 131 15.94 -0.71 5.66
C GLU A 131 15.17 0.25 4.72
N GLY A 132 14.36 1.17 5.28
CA GLY A 132 13.41 1.96 4.49
C GLY A 132 12.31 1.09 3.86
N VAL A 133 11.70 1.57 2.80
CA VAL A 133 10.65 0.83 2.07
C VAL A 133 11.18 -0.05 0.94
N GLY A 134 12.47 -0.01 0.66
CA GLY A 134 13.12 -0.75 -0.43
C GLY A 134 12.71 -0.25 -1.82
N SER A 135 13.22 -0.92 -2.85
CA SER A 135 12.83 -0.72 -4.24
C SER A 135 11.95 -1.86 -4.71
N ALA A 136 10.78 -1.57 -5.29
CA ALA A 136 9.99 -2.58 -5.96
C ALA A 136 10.47 -2.72 -7.40
N LEU A 137 10.94 -3.89 -7.78
CA LEU A 137 11.17 -4.23 -9.17
C LEU A 137 9.82 -4.37 -9.87
N SER A 138 9.54 -3.50 -10.84
CA SER A 138 8.41 -3.66 -11.75
C SER A 138 8.76 -4.81 -12.71
N ALA A 139 8.39 -6.01 -12.34
CA ALA A 139 8.49 -7.15 -13.23
C ALA A 139 7.33 -7.07 -14.22
N GLY A 140 7.51 -6.61 -15.43
CA GLY A 140 6.70 -6.69 -16.65
C GLY A 140 5.24 -7.16 -16.64
N CYS A 141 4.62 -7.30 -15.48
CA CYS A 141 3.24 -7.70 -15.28
C CYS A 141 2.34 -6.48 -14.97
N ASP A 142 1.06 -6.61 -15.27
CA ASP A 142 0.03 -5.70 -14.80
C ASP A 142 0.07 -5.57 -13.28
N LEU A 143 -0.04 -4.33 -12.76
CA LEU A 143 0.03 -4.06 -11.31
C LEU A 143 -0.96 -4.91 -10.50
N ASN A 144 -2.19 -5.08 -11.00
CA ASN A 144 -3.18 -5.89 -10.29
C ASN A 144 -2.76 -7.36 -10.23
N GLY A 145 -2.26 -7.90 -11.34
CA GLY A 145 -1.74 -9.27 -11.40
C GLY A 145 -0.54 -9.46 -10.47
N CYS A 146 0.38 -8.49 -10.44
CA CYS A 146 1.52 -8.51 -9.52
C CYS A 146 1.07 -8.51 -8.05
N LEU A 147 0.10 -7.67 -7.67
CA LEU A 147 -0.42 -7.61 -6.30
C LEU A 147 -1.16 -8.88 -5.89
N GLN A 148 -1.92 -9.48 -6.81
CA GLN A 148 -2.60 -10.76 -6.56
C GLN A 148 -1.60 -11.89 -6.36
N GLU A 149 -0.57 -11.98 -7.20
CA GLU A 149 0.49 -12.98 -7.04
C GLU A 149 1.27 -12.77 -5.74
N LEU A 150 1.57 -11.52 -5.39
CA LEU A 150 2.22 -11.19 -4.13
C LEU A 150 1.36 -11.63 -2.92
N HIS A 151 0.04 -11.40 -2.99
CA HIS A 151 -0.88 -11.83 -1.94
C HIS A 151 -0.99 -13.36 -1.88
N ARG A 152 -1.02 -14.06 -3.00
CA ARG A 152 -0.98 -15.51 -3.05
C ARG A 152 0.27 -16.06 -2.37
N GLN A 153 1.45 -15.49 -2.68
CA GLN A 153 2.71 -15.86 -2.03
C GLN A 153 2.68 -15.58 -0.53
N TYR A 154 2.06 -14.47 -0.11
CA TYR A 154 1.91 -14.14 1.31
C TYR A 154 1.05 -15.19 2.04
N MET A 155 0.00 -15.69 1.41
CA MET A 155 -0.94 -16.67 2.00
C MET A 155 -0.41 -18.11 1.99
N ASP A 156 0.66 -18.42 1.26
CA ASP A 156 1.23 -19.78 1.16
C ASP A 156 1.79 -20.34 2.49
N ARG A 157 2.05 -19.48 3.47
CA ARG A 157 2.65 -19.85 4.76
C ARG A 157 2.05 -19.02 5.88
N GLU A 158 2.12 -19.55 7.09
CA GLU A 158 1.85 -18.75 8.29
C GLU A 158 2.71 -17.50 8.30
N SER A 159 2.12 -16.39 8.74
CA SER A 159 2.79 -15.11 8.77
C SER A 159 3.40 -14.84 10.15
N ASP A 160 4.47 -14.08 10.14
CA ASP A 160 5.11 -13.48 11.30
C ASP A 160 5.32 -11.97 11.06
N LEU A 161 5.79 -11.25 12.05
CA LEU A 161 6.01 -9.80 11.98
C LEU A 161 6.97 -9.41 10.85
N TYR A 162 8.03 -10.20 10.63
CA TYR A 162 8.99 -9.95 9.54
C TYR A 162 8.35 -10.11 8.18
N ARG A 163 7.59 -11.20 8.01
CA ARG A 163 6.89 -11.50 6.78
C ARG A 163 5.84 -10.44 6.47
N ASP A 164 5.02 -10.06 7.44
CA ASP A 164 4.05 -8.98 7.29
C ASP A 164 4.72 -7.69 6.81
N VAL A 165 5.73 -7.21 7.53
CA VAL A 165 6.40 -5.94 7.19
C VAL A 165 7.05 -5.99 5.81
N ARG A 166 7.68 -7.11 5.45
CA ARG A 166 8.29 -7.29 4.14
C ARG A 166 7.26 -7.21 3.01
N PHE A 167 6.14 -7.91 3.15
CA PHE A 167 5.09 -7.90 2.11
C PHE A 167 4.33 -6.56 2.09
N ILE A 168 4.06 -5.94 3.23
CA ILE A 168 3.50 -4.59 3.33
C ILE A 168 4.36 -3.58 2.56
N THR A 169 5.65 -3.55 2.84
CA THR A 169 6.57 -2.60 2.18
C THR A 169 6.68 -2.87 0.69
N GLN A 170 6.79 -4.13 0.28
CA GLN A 170 6.87 -4.52 -1.12
C GLN A 170 5.60 -4.14 -1.90
N ALA A 171 4.43 -4.47 -1.39
CA ALA A 171 3.15 -4.17 -2.05
C ALA A 171 2.88 -2.67 -2.16
N THR A 172 3.13 -1.93 -1.08
CA THR A 172 2.89 -0.47 -1.07
C THR A 172 3.92 0.30 -1.89
N THR A 173 5.18 -0.13 -1.93
CA THR A 173 6.19 0.43 -2.84
C THR A 173 5.85 0.14 -4.29
N LEU A 174 5.43 -1.08 -4.61
CA LEU A 174 4.99 -1.44 -5.96
C LEU A 174 3.80 -0.57 -6.42
N LEU A 175 2.81 -0.36 -5.56
CA LEU A 175 1.71 0.56 -5.84
C LEU A 175 2.23 1.97 -6.16
N MET A 176 3.08 2.53 -5.30
CA MET A 176 3.60 3.89 -5.45
C MET A 176 4.40 4.08 -6.74
N THR A 177 5.25 3.11 -7.10
CA THR A 177 6.10 3.18 -8.30
C THR A 177 5.30 2.99 -9.58
N SER A 178 4.26 2.16 -9.57
CA SER A 178 3.47 1.83 -10.77
C SER A 178 2.37 2.84 -11.09
N VAL A 179 1.90 3.61 -10.11
CA VAL A 179 0.75 4.51 -10.28
C VAL A 179 1.18 5.98 -10.39
N LEU A 180 2.27 6.37 -9.72
CA LEU A 180 2.78 7.73 -9.82
C LEU A 180 3.61 7.93 -11.08
N PRO A 181 3.50 9.09 -11.73
CA PRO A 181 4.39 9.45 -12.82
C PRO A 181 5.85 9.35 -12.37
N GLN A 182 6.70 8.76 -13.21
CA GLN A 182 8.14 8.74 -12.96
C GLN A 182 8.67 10.18 -12.92
N PRO A 183 9.60 10.49 -12.02
CA PRO A 183 10.24 11.81 -12.02
C PRO A 183 10.97 12.01 -13.35
N ILE A 184 10.81 13.19 -13.94
CA ILE A 184 11.36 13.57 -15.26
C ILE A 184 12.90 13.39 -15.35
N SER A 185 13.59 13.33 -14.20
CA SER A 185 15.03 13.13 -14.12
C SER A 185 15.51 11.76 -14.60
N GLU A 186 14.69 10.72 -14.56
CA GLU A 186 15.08 9.37 -15.01
C GLU A 186 14.88 9.14 -16.51
N MET A 187 14.13 10.00 -17.20
CA MET A 187 13.92 9.89 -18.67
C MET A 187 15.10 10.40 -19.51
N ARG A 188 16.12 11.01 -18.90
CA ARG A 188 17.26 11.60 -19.63
C ARG A 188 18.48 10.69 -19.82
N THR A 189 18.46 9.45 -19.40
CA THR A 189 19.61 8.53 -19.47
C THR A 189 19.49 7.41 -20.50
N LEU A 190 18.57 7.50 -21.48
CA LEU A 190 18.66 6.64 -22.65
C LEU A 190 19.77 7.17 -23.56
N PRO A 191 20.82 6.37 -23.84
CA PRO A 191 21.88 6.78 -24.76
C PRO A 191 21.25 7.02 -26.15
N GLN A 192 21.52 8.20 -26.70
CA GLN A 192 21.14 8.53 -28.08
C GLN A 192 21.83 7.51 -29.02
N PRO A 193 21.11 6.98 -30.02
CA PRO A 193 21.74 6.12 -31.02
C PRO A 193 22.85 6.91 -31.74
N VAL A 194 24.06 6.37 -31.72
CA VAL A 194 25.20 6.93 -32.43
C VAL A 194 24.86 6.90 -33.92
N PRO A 195 24.95 8.03 -34.67
CA PRO A 195 24.71 8.04 -36.08
C PRO A 195 25.77 7.17 -36.76
N ALA A 196 25.33 6.22 -37.61
CA ALA A 196 26.22 5.42 -38.44
C ALA A 196 27.04 6.36 -39.34
N GLN A 197 28.36 6.30 -39.18
CA GLN A 197 29.28 6.94 -40.14
C GLN A 197 29.23 6.14 -41.43
N VAL A 198 28.87 6.83 -42.52
CA VAL A 198 28.95 6.36 -43.90
C VAL A 198 30.36 6.57 -44.42
#